data_82c667b294c6a48cc62d360c571e3f0d
#
_entry.id   82c667b294c6a48cc62d360c571e3f0d
#
_cell.length_a   1.000
_cell.length_b   1.000
_cell.length_c   1.000
_cell.angle_alpha   90.00
_cell.angle_beta   90.00
_cell.angle_gamma   90.00
#
_symmetry.space_group_name_H-M   'P 1'
#
loop_
_entity.id
_entity.type
_entity.pdbx_description
1 polymer ?
#
loop_
_entity_poly.entity_id
_entity_poly.type
_entity_poly.pdbx_seq_one_letter_code
_entity_poly.pdbx_strand_id
1 'polypeptide(L)'
;MRILLIKPETVGIFSFTNLVDHEPLELEYLYTLFRSCGFRAFIYDRRYDLTSLKRKLRQTRPDVVCITGYITQQELMIKYCDIIKKYDRRIKIILGGSNVELNYENYFRSKADYLYHLSGLGSMAELVKRIRDSRPVDDIKGICFRKNGKWKVNPKVMESPQDLPRPDRSYFYRNKDKFRYLCFRPLALVKNSFSCPRKCSFCFCTNRNGGRYACRRVEDLVDEIASLDVPAIHITDDDFLISREYLTEFVRLIRERGIHKKFLIYGRADFIAHNEDIIKELASVGLALVMVGLESPENDELDSYNKHTTLNDNLECVRILHENNIFCAGLFIVHQGMTKADFHRLYKWIAEKDIIPTVSVFTPMQGSAVYKEYEDRLIDRNVTKQDLFHCLLKPEHMSVRSFTLQYYKLSLRLAWKNRHSPLYKDNQYFRSTLFIIKTLLIKLKRRFSF
;
A
#
# COMPACT_ATOMS: atom_id res chain seq x y z
N MET A 1 7.75 26.91 13.16
CA MET A 1 7.93 26.32 11.81
C MET A 1 6.65 25.62 11.37
N ARG A 2 6.28 25.75 10.09
CA ARG A 2 5.10 25.15 9.46
C ARG A 2 5.51 24.07 8.49
N ILE A 3 4.83 22.90 8.57
CA ILE A 3 5.16 21.71 7.80
C ILE A 3 3.93 21.29 7.01
N LEU A 4 4.05 21.09 5.71
CA LEU A 4 3.01 20.54 4.85
C LEU A 4 3.33 19.10 4.49
N LEU A 5 2.44 18.19 4.84
CA LEU A 5 2.53 16.74 4.55
C LEU A 5 1.68 16.44 3.33
N ILE A 6 2.27 15.94 2.26
CA ILE A 6 1.60 15.72 0.98
C ILE A 6 1.52 14.23 0.67
N LYS A 7 0.30 13.74 0.40
CA LYS A 7 0.03 12.51 -0.32
C LYS A 7 -0.45 12.88 -1.73
N PRO A 8 0.34 12.60 -2.77
CA PRO A 8 -0.06 12.89 -4.15
C PRO A 8 -1.31 12.11 -4.55
N GLU A 9 -1.97 12.56 -5.61
CA GLU A 9 -3.08 11.83 -6.22
C GLU A 9 -2.62 10.47 -6.76
N THR A 10 -3.57 9.52 -6.79
CA THR A 10 -3.32 8.21 -7.39
C THR A 10 -3.14 8.34 -8.90
N VAL A 11 -2.11 7.69 -9.43
CA VAL A 11 -1.83 7.59 -10.87
C VAL A 11 -2.24 6.19 -11.34
N GLY A 12 -2.83 6.08 -12.53
CA GLY A 12 -3.20 4.81 -13.15
C GLY A 12 -4.71 4.52 -13.19
N ILE A 13 -5.07 3.34 -13.69
CA ILE A 13 -6.45 2.93 -13.99
C ILE A 13 -7.31 2.83 -12.72
N PHE A 14 -6.73 2.35 -11.62
CA PHE A 14 -7.47 2.16 -10.35
C PHE A 14 -7.87 3.43 -9.61
N SER A 15 -7.36 4.59 -10.02
CA SER A 15 -7.86 5.86 -9.49
C SER A 15 -9.35 6.12 -9.81
N PHE A 16 -10.00 5.21 -10.56
CA PHE A 16 -11.42 5.36 -10.97
C PHE A 16 -12.41 4.58 -10.10
N THR A 17 -11.95 3.56 -9.38
CA THR A 17 -12.90 2.58 -8.84
C THR A 17 -13.49 2.97 -7.48
N ASN A 18 -12.82 3.78 -6.66
CA ASN A 18 -13.20 4.10 -5.27
C ASN A 18 -13.64 2.86 -4.45
N LEU A 19 -13.18 1.66 -4.86
CA LEU A 19 -13.48 0.40 -4.17
C LEU A 19 -12.66 0.27 -2.89
N VAL A 20 -11.46 0.84 -2.94
CA VAL A 20 -10.51 0.84 -1.84
C VAL A 20 -9.95 2.25 -1.70
N ASP A 21 -10.30 2.89 -0.61
CA ASP A 21 -9.84 4.21 -0.25
C ASP A 21 -9.35 4.19 1.21
N HIS A 22 -8.05 4.26 1.37
CA HIS A 22 -7.40 4.21 2.68
C HIS A 22 -7.03 5.62 3.17
N GLU A 23 -7.07 5.83 4.48
CA GLU A 23 -6.51 7.02 5.11
C GLU A 23 -5.00 7.12 4.85
N PRO A 24 -4.40 8.31 4.92
CA PRO A 24 -2.95 8.48 4.80
C PRO A 24 -2.27 8.25 6.16
N LEU A 25 -2.34 7.03 6.69
CA LEU A 25 -1.86 6.67 8.03
C LEU A 25 -0.40 7.10 8.25
N GLU A 26 0.45 6.96 7.25
CA GLU A 26 1.85 7.38 7.31
C GLU A 26 2.00 8.89 7.54
N LEU A 27 1.07 9.70 7.03
CA LEU A 27 1.05 11.14 7.28
C LEU A 27 0.47 11.48 8.66
N GLU A 28 -0.42 10.65 9.19
CA GLU A 28 -0.97 10.84 10.53
C GLU A 28 0.10 10.56 11.60
N TYR A 29 0.97 9.56 11.40
CA TYR A 29 2.15 9.36 12.24
C TYR A 29 3.09 10.57 12.22
N LEU A 30 3.42 11.07 11.03
CA LEU A 30 4.27 12.27 10.88
C LEU A 30 3.61 13.52 11.47
N TYR A 31 2.30 13.66 11.28
CA TYR A 31 1.53 14.76 11.86
C TYR A 31 1.63 14.75 13.39
N THR A 32 1.43 13.58 14.00
CA THR A 32 1.57 13.39 15.44
C THR A 32 2.97 13.74 15.91
N LEU A 33 3.99 13.21 15.26
CA LEU A 33 5.40 13.48 15.56
C LEU A 33 5.71 14.98 15.52
N PHE A 34 5.31 15.66 14.45
CA PHE A 34 5.65 17.08 14.30
C PHE A 34 4.88 17.96 15.30
N ARG A 35 3.65 17.59 15.61
CA ARG A 35 2.86 18.26 16.66
C ARG A 35 3.49 18.09 18.04
N SER A 36 3.96 16.91 18.39
CA SER A 36 4.66 16.67 19.66
C SER A 36 5.99 17.44 19.77
N CYS A 37 6.63 17.74 18.63
CA CYS A 37 7.81 18.60 18.56
C CYS A 37 7.49 20.11 18.57
N GLY A 38 6.24 20.52 18.73
CA GLY A 38 5.82 21.92 18.75
C GLY A 38 5.70 22.57 17.37
N PHE A 39 5.70 21.81 16.27
CA PHE A 39 5.52 22.33 14.92
C PHE A 39 4.04 22.40 14.52
N ARG A 40 3.70 23.34 13.63
CA ARG A 40 2.39 23.38 12.99
C ARG A 40 2.40 22.52 11.73
N ALA A 41 1.75 21.36 11.79
CA ALA A 41 1.66 20.45 10.66
C ALA A 41 0.29 20.54 9.96
N PHE A 42 0.27 20.26 8.66
CA PHE A 42 -0.93 20.24 7.81
C PHE A 42 -0.87 19.04 6.91
N ILE A 43 -1.95 18.24 6.85
CA ILE A 43 -2.10 17.13 5.90
C ILE A 43 -2.79 17.64 4.64
N TYR A 44 -2.21 17.35 3.49
CA TYR A 44 -2.74 17.64 2.16
C TYR A 44 -2.78 16.36 1.34
N ASP A 45 -3.92 15.68 1.42
CA ASP A 45 -4.19 14.47 0.65
C ASP A 45 -4.86 14.87 -0.68
N ARG A 46 -4.07 14.85 -1.75
CA ARG A 46 -4.50 15.25 -3.11
C ARG A 46 -5.54 14.32 -3.72
N ARG A 47 -5.77 13.17 -3.14
CA ARG A 47 -6.86 12.30 -3.58
C ARG A 47 -8.24 12.93 -3.32
N TYR A 48 -8.36 13.73 -2.25
CA TYR A 48 -9.62 14.33 -1.79
C TYR A 48 -9.60 15.87 -1.77
N ASP A 49 -8.46 16.47 -1.54
CA ASP A 49 -8.31 17.95 -1.58
C ASP A 49 -7.96 18.38 -3.01
N LEU A 50 -8.95 18.91 -3.73
CA LEU A 50 -8.81 19.38 -5.12
C LEU A 50 -8.18 20.77 -5.25
N THR A 51 -7.84 21.43 -4.13
CA THR A 51 -7.10 22.68 -4.14
C THR A 51 -5.77 22.50 -4.88
N SER A 52 -5.39 23.41 -5.78
CA SER A 52 -4.11 23.30 -6.46
C SER A 52 -2.93 23.41 -5.49
N LEU A 53 -1.79 22.77 -5.79
CA LEU A 53 -0.60 22.80 -4.94
C LEU A 53 -0.15 24.24 -4.64
N LYS A 54 -0.13 25.12 -5.65
CA LYS A 54 0.24 26.53 -5.46
C LYS A 54 -0.69 27.26 -4.49
N ARG A 55 -1.99 27.01 -4.58
CA ARG A 55 -2.97 27.61 -3.64
C ARG A 55 -2.78 27.06 -2.23
N LYS A 56 -2.49 25.75 -2.10
CA LYS A 56 -2.21 25.13 -0.80
C LYS A 56 -0.94 25.71 -0.16
N LEU A 57 0.11 25.90 -0.92
CA LEU A 57 1.35 26.55 -0.46
C LEU A 57 1.08 27.99 0.04
N ARG A 58 0.26 28.76 -0.67
CA ARG A 58 -0.14 30.10 -0.21
C ARG A 58 -0.93 30.09 1.09
N GLN A 59 -1.85 29.13 1.25
CA GLN A 59 -2.68 28.98 2.45
C GLN A 59 -1.87 28.55 3.67
N THR A 60 -0.96 27.58 3.51
CA THR A 60 -0.20 27.00 4.63
C THR A 60 1.11 27.74 4.90
N ARG A 61 1.70 28.36 3.88
CA ARG A 61 3.02 29.04 3.93
C ARG A 61 4.05 28.15 4.64
N PRO A 62 4.33 26.92 4.12
CA PRO A 62 5.18 25.98 4.81
C PRO A 62 6.65 26.38 4.71
N ASP A 63 7.40 26.11 5.78
CA ASP A 63 8.86 26.17 5.80
C ASP A 63 9.46 24.85 5.28
N VAL A 64 8.76 23.74 5.55
CA VAL A 64 9.14 22.37 5.14
C VAL A 64 7.94 21.72 4.47
N VAL A 65 8.20 20.97 3.39
CA VAL A 65 7.23 20.10 2.72
C VAL A 65 7.74 18.68 2.74
N CYS A 66 6.95 17.75 3.28
CA CYS A 66 7.22 16.31 3.21
C CYS A 66 6.27 15.68 2.20
N ILE A 67 6.80 14.86 1.27
CA ILE A 67 6.01 14.18 0.24
C ILE A 67 6.27 12.69 0.34
N THR A 68 5.20 11.89 0.43
CA THR A 68 5.25 10.42 0.41
C THR A 68 4.59 9.88 -0.85
N GLY A 69 5.01 8.69 -1.32
CA GLY A 69 4.36 8.05 -2.45
C GLY A 69 4.93 6.68 -2.79
N TYR A 70 4.23 6.02 -3.71
CA TYR A 70 4.61 4.73 -4.29
C TYR A 70 5.40 4.94 -5.59
N ILE A 71 5.93 3.85 -6.17
CA ILE A 71 6.71 3.89 -7.41
C ILE A 71 5.96 4.56 -8.57
N THR A 72 4.66 4.30 -8.69
CA THR A 72 3.79 4.91 -9.71
C THR A 72 3.65 6.44 -9.59
N GLN A 73 3.97 7.00 -8.42
CA GLN A 73 3.90 8.43 -8.12
C GLN A 73 5.25 9.13 -8.21
N GLN A 74 6.33 8.40 -8.53
CA GLN A 74 7.70 8.93 -8.55
C GLN A 74 7.83 10.20 -9.38
N GLU A 75 7.39 10.19 -10.64
CA GLU A 75 7.47 11.35 -11.53
C GLU A 75 6.65 12.53 -11.03
N LEU A 76 5.50 12.25 -10.43
CA LEU A 76 4.64 13.27 -9.84
C LEU A 76 5.29 13.92 -8.61
N MET A 77 5.95 13.12 -7.75
CA MET A 77 6.70 13.64 -6.60
C MET A 77 7.85 14.55 -7.06
N ILE A 78 8.58 14.16 -8.11
CA ILE A 78 9.66 14.98 -8.69
C ILE A 78 9.08 16.29 -9.26
N LYS A 79 7.98 16.23 -10.00
CA LYS A 79 7.28 17.41 -10.52
C LYS A 79 6.82 18.35 -9.39
N TYR A 80 6.36 17.79 -8.27
CA TYR A 80 5.98 18.61 -7.10
C TYR A 80 7.18 19.36 -6.54
N CYS A 81 8.37 18.74 -6.49
CA CYS A 81 9.59 19.45 -6.08
C CYS A 81 9.87 20.67 -6.98
N ASP A 82 9.70 20.53 -8.30
CA ASP A 82 9.89 21.63 -9.24
C ASP A 82 8.89 22.78 -8.99
N ILE A 83 7.61 22.45 -8.80
CA ILE A 83 6.55 23.45 -8.53
C ILE A 83 6.83 24.18 -7.23
N ILE A 84 7.23 23.45 -6.16
CA ILE A 84 7.51 24.03 -4.85
C ILE A 84 8.74 24.95 -4.92
N LYS A 85 9.83 24.51 -5.53
CA LYS A 85 11.04 25.33 -5.66
C LYS A 85 10.87 26.53 -6.61
N LYS A 86 9.96 26.43 -7.59
CA LYS A 86 9.57 27.57 -8.43
C LYS A 86 8.70 28.58 -7.65
N TYR A 87 7.89 28.11 -6.71
CA TYR A 87 7.05 28.95 -5.85
C TYR A 87 7.90 29.71 -4.82
N ASP A 88 8.74 29.00 -4.05
CA ASP A 88 9.69 29.56 -3.09
C ASP A 88 10.88 28.62 -2.90
N ARG A 89 12.09 29.07 -3.28
CA ARG A 89 13.32 28.28 -3.17
C ARG A 89 13.74 27.97 -1.74
N ARG A 90 13.27 28.75 -0.76
CA ARG A 90 13.59 28.60 0.67
C ARG A 90 12.90 27.39 1.30
N ILE A 91 11.75 26.98 0.78
CA ILE A 91 11.02 25.83 1.29
C ILE A 91 11.91 24.59 1.18
N LYS A 92 12.14 23.91 2.32
CA LYS A 92 12.86 22.65 2.35
C LYS A 92 11.93 21.50 1.98
N ILE A 93 12.41 20.59 1.12
CA ILE A 93 11.63 19.47 0.61
C ILE A 93 12.25 18.16 1.08
N ILE A 94 11.45 17.34 1.76
CA ILE A 94 11.82 15.98 2.19
C ILE A 94 10.94 15.00 1.41
N LEU A 95 11.54 14.06 0.69
CA LEU A 95 10.83 12.95 0.08
C LEU A 95 11.00 11.69 0.91
N GLY A 96 9.94 10.91 1.07
CA GLY A 96 9.93 9.67 1.83
C GLY A 96 8.90 8.67 1.29
N GLY A 97 8.65 7.61 2.05
CA GLY A 97 7.73 6.53 1.72
C GLY A 97 8.42 5.34 1.07
N SER A 98 7.67 4.27 0.83
CA SER A 98 8.20 2.96 0.44
C SER A 98 9.08 2.99 -0.83
N ASN A 99 8.76 3.83 -1.81
CA ASN A 99 9.58 3.91 -3.02
C ASN A 99 10.91 4.66 -2.77
N VAL A 100 10.92 5.69 -1.93
CA VAL A 100 12.18 6.36 -1.54
C VAL A 100 13.04 5.43 -0.68
N GLU A 101 12.43 4.64 0.20
CA GLU A 101 13.14 3.64 1.01
C GLU A 101 13.91 2.64 0.14
N LEU A 102 13.28 2.14 -0.92
CA LEU A 102 13.86 1.08 -1.77
C LEU A 102 14.69 1.62 -2.94
N ASN A 103 14.33 2.79 -3.48
CA ASN A 103 14.84 3.31 -4.76
C ASN A 103 15.21 4.79 -4.67
N TYR A 104 15.84 5.22 -3.57
CA TYR A 104 16.16 6.64 -3.33
C TYR A 104 17.02 7.28 -4.43
N GLU A 105 17.85 6.51 -5.10
CA GLU A 105 18.72 6.99 -6.19
C GLU A 105 17.94 7.58 -7.36
N ASN A 106 16.72 7.05 -7.64
CA ASN A 106 15.83 7.56 -8.66
C ASN A 106 15.44 9.04 -8.44
N TYR A 107 15.54 9.51 -7.20
CA TYR A 107 15.19 10.88 -6.82
C TYR A 107 16.38 11.84 -6.79
N PHE A 108 17.60 11.39 -7.08
CA PHE A 108 18.77 12.26 -7.13
C PHE A 108 18.68 13.36 -8.18
N ARG A 109 17.89 13.16 -9.22
CA ARG A 109 17.56 14.15 -10.25
C ARG A 109 16.52 15.19 -9.83
N SER A 110 15.85 15.00 -8.69
CA SER A 110 14.83 15.92 -8.17
C SER A 110 15.44 17.17 -7.53
N LYS A 111 14.63 18.19 -7.30
CA LYS A 111 14.99 19.38 -6.51
C LYS A 111 14.71 19.22 -5.02
N ALA A 112 14.56 18.01 -4.52
CA ALA A 112 14.46 17.77 -3.09
C ALA A 112 15.75 18.16 -2.37
N ASP A 113 15.62 18.60 -1.12
CA ASP A 113 16.76 18.89 -0.26
C ASP A 113 17.20 17.64 0.49
N TYR A 114 16.24 16.79 0.85
CA TYR A 114 16.46 15.56 1.62
C TYR A 114 15.62 14.41 1.08
N LEU A 115 16.19 13.18 1.16
CA LEU A 115 15.44 11.94 0.95
C LEU A 115 15.50 11.17 2.26
N TYR A 116 14.34 10.72 2.73
CA TYR A 116 14.24 9.92 3.95
C TYR A 116 14.06 8.45 3.56
N HIS A 117 15.12 7.65 3.69
CA HIS A 117 15.12 6.31 3.12
C HIS A 117 15.14 5.16 4.14
N LEU A 118 15.19 5.40 5.39
CA LEU A 118 14.89 4.51 6.52
C LEU A 118 15.69 4.86 7.78
N SER A 119 15.04 5.35 8.83
CA SER A 119 15.72 5.61 10.12
C SER A 119 14.79 5.86 11.32
N GLY A 120 13.54 5.48 11.28
CA GLY A 120 12.59 5.71 12.37
C GLY A 120 12.14 7.16 12.56
N LEU A 121 11.03 7.35 13.25
CA LEU A 121 10.43 8.66 13.47
C LEU A 121 11.33 9.63 14.25
N GLY A 122 12.18 9.11 15.15
CA GLY A 122 13.14 9.91 15.91
C GLY A 122 14.13 10.68 15.03
N SER A 123 14.67 10.04 14.01
CA SER A 123 15.56 10.70 13.04
C SER A 123 14.84 11.73 12.19
N MET A 124 13.57 11.50 11.85
CA MET A 124 12.77 12.49 11.14
C MET A 124 12.53 13.74 12.00
N ALA A 125 12.23 13.55 13.29
CA ALA A 125 12.08 14.66 14.22
C ALA A 125 13.38 15.49 14.35
N GLU A 126 14.53 14.80 14.48
CA GLU A 126 15.84 15.45 14.56
C GLU A 126 16.20 16.18 13.27
N LEU A 127 15.93 15.59 12.10
CA LEU A 127 16.14 16.26 10.81
C LEU A 127 15.39 17.58 10.75
N VAL A 128 14.10 17.59 11.11
CA VAL A 128 13.27 18.79 11.02
C VAL A 128 13.67 19.83 12.07
N LYS A 129 14.09 19.43 13.27
CA LYS A 129 14.67 20.33 14.29
C LYS A 129 15.94 20.99 13.78
N ARG A 130 16.87 20.22 13.17
CA ARG A 130 18.12 20.77 12.62
C ARG A 130 17.88 21.70 11.43
N ILE A 131 16.90 21.39 10.58
CA ILE A 131 16.46 22.32 9.51
C ILE A 131 16.00 23.66 10.11
N ARG A 132 15.17 23.63 11.17
CA ARG A 132 14.72 24.86 11.86
C ARG A 132 15.89 25.66 12.41
N ASP A 133 16.83 24.97 13.04
CA ASP A 133 17.96 25.60 13.76
C ASP A 133 19.19 25.83 12.86
N SER A 134 19.07 25.55 11.56
CA SER A 134 20.18 25.63 10.57
C SER A 134 21.43 24.86 10.99
N ARG A 135 21.26 23.73 11.68
CA ARG A 135 22.35 22.85 12.14
C ARG A 135 22.72 21.82 11.09
N PRO A 136 23.98 21.33 11.07
CA PRO A 136 24.41 20.24 10.19
C PRO A 136 23.57 18.96 10.36
N VAL A 137 23.42 18.21 9.26
CA VAL A 137 22.64 16.96 9.23
C VAL A 137 23.49 15.73 8.90
N ASP A 138 24.81 15.89 8.86
CA ASP A 138 25.77 14.91 8.34
C ASP A 138 25.77 13.56 9.09
N ASP A 139 25.39 13.56 10.35
CA ASP A 139 25.35 12.38 11.24
C ASP A 139 23.95 11.75 11.37
N ILE A 140 22.90 12.37 10.78
CA ILE A 140 21.54 11.81 10.84
C ILE A 140 21.48 10.57 9.93
N LYS A 141 21.20 9.42 10.53
CA LYS A 141 21.09 8.16 9.79
C LYS A 141 19.80 8.11 8.94
N GLY A 142 19.82 7.29 7.88
CA GLY A 142 18.68 7.02 7.01
C GLY A 142 18.20 8.19 6.16
N ILE A 143 19.05 9.18 5.93
CA ILE A 143 18.77 10.28 5.01
C ILE A 143 19.79 10.35 3.88
N CYS A 144 19.34 10.86 2.73
CA CYS A 144 20.23 11.42 1.71
C CYS A 144 20.09 12.94 1.72
N PHE A 145 21.20 13.64 1.59
CA PHE A 145 21.25 15.12 1.58
C PHE A 145 22.32 15.64 0.64
N ARG A 146 22.25 16.91 0.26
CA ARG A 146 23.26 17.52 -0.62
C ARG A 146 24.37 18.17 0.19
N LYS A 147 25.62 17.83 -0.15
CA LYS A 147 26.83 18.51 0.37
C LYS A 147 27.71 18.83 -0.83
N ASN A 148 28.07 20.11 -0.97
CA ASN A 148 28.87 20.60 -2.09
C ASN A 148 28.29 20.19 -3.47
N GLY A 149 26.96 20.28 -3.63
CA GLY A 149 26.25 19.94 -4.86
C GLY A 149 26.05 18.44 -5.13
N LYS A 150 26.70 17.56 -4.38
CA LYS A 150 26.61 16.08 -4.54
C LYS A 150 25.73 15.47 -3.47
N TRP A 151 25.00 14.40 -3.82
CA TRP A 151 24.25 13.61 -2.86
C TRP A 151 25.19 12.80 -1.97
N LYS A 152 24.94 12.86 -0.68
CA LYS A 152 25.50 11.96 0.34
C LYS A 152 24.38 11.09 0.88
N VAL A 153 24.71 9.81 1.12
CA VAL A 153 23.80 8.78 1.61
C VAL A 153 24.32 8.32 2.96
N ASN A 154 23.55 8.57 4.01
CA ASN A 154 23.86 8.05 5.34
C ASN A 154 23.29 6.64 5.51
N PRO A 155 23.89 5.79 6.36
CA PRO A 155 23.44 4.43 6.58
C PRO A 155 21.99 4.34 7.03
N LYS A 156 21.25 3.33 6.54
CA LYS A 156 19.92 2.97 7.02
C LYS A 156 19.95 2.47 8.45
N VAL A 157 18.87 2.69 9.18
CA VAL A 157 18.62 2.05 10.48
C VAL A 157 17.24 1.40 10.42
N MET A 158 17.18 0.11 10.71
CA MET A 158 15.93 -0.63 10.76
C MET A 158 15.05 -0.07 11.87
N GLU A 159 13.76 0.08 11.55
CA GLU A 159 12.76 0.59 12.47
C GLU A 159 12.13 -0.54 13.27
N SER A 160 11.72 -0.21 14.51
CA SER A 160 10.82 -1.04 15.29
C SER A 160 9.43 -0.41 15.31
N PRO A 161 8.37 -1.17 15.02
CA PRO A 161 7.01 -0.63 15.12
C PRO A 161 6.59 -0.34 16.57
N GLN A 162 7.35 -0.78 17.56
CA GLN A 162 7.18 -0.40 18.98
C GLN A 162 7.38 1.11 19.19
N ASP A 163 8.21 1.74 18.36
CA ASP A 163 8.52 3.17 18.47
C ASP A 163 7.46 4.06 17.79
N LEU A 164 6.44 3.46 17.19
CA LEU A 164 5.35 4.22 16.59
C LEU A 164 4.46 4.84 17.68
N PRO A 165 4.23 6.16 17.66
CA PRO A 165 3.25 6.79 18.54
C PRO A 165 1.84 6.35 18.14
N ARG A 166 0.87 6.52 19.01
CA ARG A 166 -0.55 6.49 18.59
C ARG A 166 -0.79 7.67 17.66
N PRO A 167 -1.27 7.46 16.43
CA PRO A 167 -1.45 8.56 15.49
C PRO A 167 -2.63 9.44 15.89
N ASP A 168 -2.49 10.75 15.70
CA ASP A 168 -3.59 11.71 15.81
C ASP A 168 -4.61 11.44 14.68
N ARG A 169 -5.77 10.95 15.04
CA ARG A 169 -6.85 10.56 14.12
C ARG A 169 -7.77 11.71 13.70
N SER A 170 -7.40 12.95 13.98
CA SER A 170 -8.24 14.12 13.67
C SER A 170 -8.48 14.27 12.16
N TYR A 171 -7.49 13.92 11.31
CA TYR A 171 -7.67 13.89 9.87
C TYR A 171 -8.61 12.75 9.44
N PHE A 172 -8.41 11.56 9.99
CA PHE A 172 -9.27 10.41 9.75
C PHE A 172 -10.72 10.74 10.08
N TYR A 173 -11.04 11.17 11.30
CA TYR A 173 -12.42 11.41 11.72
C TYR A 173 -13.13 12.51 10.91
N ARG A 174 -12.43 13.55 10.45
CA ARG A 174 -12.99 14.55 9.55
C ARG A 174 -13.34 14.02 8.16
N ASN A 175 -12.75 12.90 7.77
CA ASN A 175 -12.88 12.34 6.42
C ASN A 175 -13.35 10.87 6.43
N LYS A 176 -13.73 10.30 7.56
CA LYS A 176 -13.95 8.85 7.76
C LYS A 176 -14.89 8.22 6.74
N ASP A 177 -15.90 8.94 6.30
CA ASP A 177 -16.87 8.45 5.31
C ASP A 177 -16.27 8.19 3.92
N LYS A 178 -15.07 8.71 3.65
CA LYS A 178 -14.32 8.48 2.41
C LYS A 178 -13.53 7.18 2.45
N PHE A 179 -13.19 6.68 3.66
CA PHE A 179 -12.27 5.56 3.83
C PHE A 179 -13.02 4.25 3.91
N ARG A 180 -12.63 3.32 3.02
CA ARG A 180 -13.30 2.03 2.85
C ARG A 180 -12.41 0.97 2.22
N TYR A 181 -12.80 -0.26 2.42
CA TYR A 181 -12.43 -1.40 1.58
C TYR A 181 -13.72 -2.12 1.19
N LEU A 182 -14.13 -2.01 -0.06
CA LEU A 182 -15.41 -2.51 -0.57
C LEU A 182 -16.60 -1.99 0.28
N CYS A 183 -17.42 -2.89 0.86
CA CYS A 183 -18.53 -2.52 1.74
C CYS A 183 -18.11 -2.13 3.17
N PHE A 184 -16.89 -2.42 3.58
CA PHE A 184 -16.40 -2.08 4.92
C PHE A 184 -16.11 -0.59 5.01
N ARG A 185 -17.02 0.15 5.67
CA ARG A 185 -16.94 1.61 5.86
C ARG A 185 -17.72 2.09 7.09
N PRO A 186 -17.28 3.14 7.79
CA PRO A 186 -15.92 3.68 7.71
C PRO A 186 -14.88 2.65 8.15
N LEU A 187 -13.71 2.68 7.51
CA LEU A 187 -12.61 1.75 7.76
C LEU A 187 -11.37 2.53 8.22
N ALA A 188 -10.84 2.18 9.38
CA ALA A 188 -9.56 2.70 9.85
C ALA A 188 -8.42 1.72 9.55
N LEU A 189 -7.23 2.26 9.35
CA LEU A 189 -6.01 1.48 9.20
C LEU A 189 -5.27 1.39 10.55
N VAL A 190 -4.68 0.24 10.82
CA VAL A 190 -3.74 0.05 11.93
C VAL A 190 -2.51 -0.67 11.40
N LYS A 191 -1.32 -0.21 11.78
CA LYS A 191 -0.06 -0.84 11.41
C LYS A 191 0.51 -1.60 12.59
N ASN A 192 0.71 -2.90 12.43
CA ASN A 192 1.28 -3.76 13.45
C ASN A 192 2.74 -4.13 13.18
N SER A 193 3.11 -4.42 11.93
CA SER A 193 4.43 -4.91 11.60
C SER A 193 5.10 -4.16 10.46
N PHE A 194 6.42 -4.21 10.40
CA PHE A 194 7.23 -3.74 9.26
C PHE A 194 7.87 -4.92 8.57
N SER A 195 7.92 -4.88 7.21
CA SER A 195 8.43 -5.93 6.35
C SER A 195 7.61 -7.22 6.43
N CYS A 196 8.06 -8.24 5.68
CA CYS A 196 7.49 -9.58 5.67
C CYS A 196 8.66 -10.58 5.79
N PRO A 197 8.59 -11.60 6.65
CA PRO A 197 9.68 -12.57 6.81
C PRO A 197 9.78 -13.57 5.66
N ARG A 198 8.82 -13.54 4.74
CA ARG A 198 8.77 -14.43 3.56
C ARG A 198 9.70 -13.92 2.45
N LYS A 199 10.11 -14.81 1.53
CA LYS A 199 11.08 -14.50 0.47
C LYS A 199 10.52 -14.73 -0.93
N CYS A 200 9.24 -14.38 -1.16
CA CYS A 200 8.65 -14.48 -2.49
C CYS A 200 9.43 -13.61 -3.49
N SER A 201 9.85 -14.21 -4.61
CA SER A 201 10.80 -13.61 -5.57
C SER A 201 10.29 -12.30 -6.19
N PHE A 202 9.01 -12.21 -6.49
CA PHE A 202 8.36 -11.05 -7.11
C PHE A 202 8.07 -9.89 -6.15
N CYS A 203 8.12 -10.15 -4.82
CA CYS A 203 7.61 -9.22 -3.83
C CYS A 203 8.71 -8.28 -3.32
N PHE A 204 8.44 -6.98 -3.27
CA PHE A 204 9.35 -5.98 -2.71
C PHE A 204 9.20 -5.81 -1.19
N CYS A 205 8.12 -6.32 -0.60
CA CYS A 205 7.84 -6.15 0.85
C CYS A 205 8.93 -6.76 1.73
N THR A 206 9.57 -7.85 1.27
CA THR A 206 10.69 -8.50 1.98
C THR A 206 11.91 -7.58 2.16
N ASN A 207 12.10 -6.63 1.24
CA ASN A 207 13.26 -5.72 1.25
C ASN A 207 12.99 -4.42 2.02
N ARG A 208 11.75 -4.22 2.46
CA ARG A 208 11.40 -3.09 3.32
C ARG A 208 12.01 -3.27 4.71
N ASN A 209 12.19 -2.18 5.42
CA ASN A 209 12.84 -2.16 6.73
C ASN A 209 14.21 -2.87 6.75
N GLY A 210 14.96 -2.75 5.64
CA GLY A 210 16.25 -3.43 5.48
C GLY A 210 16.13 -4.96 5.49
N GLY A 211 14.97 -5.52 5.13
CA GLY A 211 14.70 -6.96 5.17
C GLY A 211 14.42 -7.51 6.58
N ARG A 212 14.32 -6.66 7.57
CA ARG A 212 14.06 -7.07 8.96
C ARG A 212 12.58 -6.97 9.29
N TYR A 213 11.95 -8.11 9.54
CA TYR A 213 10.61 -8.18 10.11
C TYR A 213 10.62 -7.75 11.58
N ALA A 214 9.65 -6.94 11.96
CA ALA A 214 9.39 -6.58 13.35
C ALA A 214 7.90 -6.26 13.53
N CYS A 215 7.31 -6.67 14.66
CA CYS A 215 5.91 -6.40 15.00
C CYS A 215 5.79 -5.73 16.37
N ARG A 216 4.65 -5.10 16.62
CA ARG A 216 4.30 -4.53 17.92
C ARG A 216 3.97 -5.62 18.92
N ARG A 217 3.97 -5.26 20.21
CA ARG A 217 3.32 -6.09 21.22
C ARG A 217 1.81 -6.13 20.91
N VAL A 218 1.20 -7.26 21.16
CA VAL A 218 -0.21 -7.48 20.86
C VAL A 218 -1.13 -6.55 21.67
N GLU A 219 -0.75 -6.25 22.93
CA GLU A 219 -1.47 -5.33 23.80
C GLU A 219 -1.54 -3.92 23.20
N ASP A 220 -0.42 -3.41 22.66
CA ASP A 220 -0.33 -2.08 22.06
C ASP A 220 -1.19 -2.00 20.79
N LEU A 221 -1.23 -3.08 20.00
CA LEU A 221 -2.10 -3.20 18.84
C LEU A 221 -3.58 -3.16 19.24
N VAL A 222 -3.96 -3.98 20.22
CA VAL A 222 -5.36 -4.08 20.69
C VAL A 222 -5.80 -2.79 21.37
N ASP A 223 -4.91 -2.12 22.12
CA ASP A 223 -5.19 -0.81 22.72
C ASP A 223 -5.50 0.26 21.67
N GLU A 224 -4.76 0.27 20.56
CA GLU A 224 -5.04 1.19 19.46
C GLU A 224 -6.39 0.85 18.81
N ILE A 225 -6.64 -0.43 18.51
CA ILE A 225 -7.92 -0.91 17.94
C ILE A 225 -9.10 -0.53 18.84
N ALA A 226 -8.98 -0.70 20.15
CA ALA A 226 -10.04 -0.36 21.11
C ALA A 226 -10.36 1.15 21.09
N SER A 227 -9.36 1.99 20.89
CA SER A 227 -9.51 3.45 20.89
C SER A 227 -10.23 4.02 19.65
N LEU A 228 -10.40 3.22 18.59
CA LEU A 228 -10.97 3.67 17.32
C LEU A 228 -12.50 3.48 17.31
N ASP A 229 -13.25 4.56 17.15
CA ASP A 229 -14.70 4.53 16.98
C ASP A 229 -15.10 4.30 15.52
N VAL A 230 -14.94 3.05 15.07
CA VAL A 230 -15.29 2.58 13.72
C VAL A 230 -15.70 1.11 13.74
N PRO A 231 -16.58 0.67 12.80
CA PRO A 231 -17.02 -0.72 12.72
C PRO A 231 -16.00 -1.67 12.07
N ALA A 232 -15.02 -1.14 11.33
CA ALA A 232 -14.08 -1.95 10.57
C ALA A 232 -12.63 -1.44 10.69
N ILE A 233 -11.72 -2.38 10.81
CA ILE A 233 -10.27 -2.16 10.91
C ILE A 233 -9.55 -2.97 9.84
N HIS A 234 -8.66 -2.33 9.09
CA HIS A 234 -7.71 -3.03 8.26
C HIS A 234 -6.33 -3.00 8.93
N ILE A 235 -5.85 -4.14 9.38
CA ILE A 235 -4.48 -4.30 9.86
C ILE A 235 -3.59 -4.41 8.62
N THR A 236 -2.82 -3.34 8.33
CA THR A 236 -2.12 -3.13 7.05
C THR A 236 -0.73 -3.77 7.00
N ASP A 237 -0.58 -4.91 7.66
CA ASP A 237 0.64 -5.70 7.60
C ASP A 237 0.79 -6.38 6.23
N ASP A 238 2.01 -6.65 5.81
CA ASP A 238 2.26 -7.40 4.56
C ASP A 238 1.88 -8.89 4.70
N ASP A 239 1.89 -9.41 5.93
CA ASP A 239 1.32 -10.69 6.36
C ASP A 239 1.03 -10.58 7.87
N PHE A 240 -0.21 -10.78 8.28
CA PHE A 240 -0.60 -10.74 9.70
C PHE A 240 -0.58 -12.14 10.33
N LEU A 241 -0.74 -13.18 9.50
CA LEU A 241 -0.85 -14.56 9.94
C LEU A 241 0.55 -15.22 10.04
N ILE A 242 1.39 -14.77 10.99
CA ILE A 242 2.78 -15.22 11.10
C ILE A 242 3.00 -16.11 12.33
N SER A 243 2.52 -15.70 13.51
CA SER A 243 2.73 -16.43 14.77
C SER A 243 1.39 -16.84 15.37
N ARG A 244 1.27 -18.14 15.59
CA ARG A 244 0.10 -18.73 16.24
C ARG A 244 -0.11 -18.18 17.65
N GLU A 245 0.97 -18.05 18.44
CA GLU A 245 0.97 -17.53 19.79
C GLU A 245 0.46 -16.08 19.81
N TYR A 246 0.96 -15.26 18.89
CA TYR A 246 0.54 -13.87 18.74
C TYR A 246 -0.96 -13.76 18.43
N LEU A 247 -1.46 -14.59 17.53
CA LEU A 247 -2.86 -14.59 17.12
C LEU A 247 -3.78 -15.10 18.24
N THR A 248 -3.36 -16.11 19.01
CA THR A 248 -4.09 -16.61 20.18
C THR A 248 -4.25 -15.51 21.22
N GLU A 249 -3.17 -14.79 21.50
CA GLU A 249 -3.20 -13.68 22.45
C GLU A 249 -4.05 -12.50 21.91
N PHE A 250 -3.97 -12.21 20.62
CA PHE A 250 -4.84 -11.22 19.97
C PHE A 250 -6.32 -11.56 20.16
N VAL A 251 -6.72 -12.81 19.90
CA VAL A 251 -8.10 -13.27 20.10
C VAL A 251 -8.52 -13.14 21.54
N ARG A 252 -7.67 -13.56 22.48
CA ARG A 252 -7.95 -13.45 23.93
C ARG A 252 -8.23 -12.00 24.34
N LEU A 253 -7.35 -11.08 23.95
CA LEU A 253 -7.47 -9.66 24.28
C LEU A 253 -8.69 -8.99 23.63
N ILE A 254 -9.02 -9.31 22.37
CA ILE A 254 -10.21 -8.79 21.70
C ILE A 254 -11.48 -9.21 22.45
N ARG A 255 -11.56 -10.48 22.90
CA ARG A 255 -12.69 -10.99 23.70
C ARG A 255 -12.78 -10.31 25.06
N GLU A 256 -11.70 -10.30 25.82
CA GLU A 256 -11.64 -9.73 27.18
C GLU A 256 -12.04 -8.25 27.21
N ARG A 257 -11.68 -7.49 26.17
CA ARG A 257 -12.02 -6.06 26.06
C ARG A 257 -13.38 -5.80 25.41
N GLY A 258 -14.13 -6.83 25.04
CA GLY A 258 -15.42 -6.69 24.40
C GLY A 258 -15.38 -5.91 23.08
N ILE A 259 -14.33 -6.07 22.29
CA ILE A 259 -14.17 -5.33 21.03
C ILE A 259 -14.99 -6.00 19.93
N HIS A 260 -15.99 -5.30 19.42
CA HIS A 260 -16.89 -5.78 18.37
C HIS A 260 -16.62 -5.02 17.07
N LYS A 261 -15.65 -5.48 16.27
CA LYS A 261 -15.27 -4.86 14.99
C LYS A 261 -15.06 -5.92 13.91
N LYS A 262 -15.13 -5.51 12.66
CA LYS A 262 -14.74 -6.34 11.52
C LYS A 262 -13.27 -6.12 11.20
N PHE A 263 -12.50 -7.21 11.09
CA PHE A 263 -11.08 -7.16 10.77
C PHE A 263 -10.83 -7.59 9.32
N LEU A 264 -10.00 -6.84 8.64
CA LEU A 264 -9.47 -7.14 7.32
C LEU A 264 -7.96 -7.28 7.46
N ILE A 265 -7.38 -8.33 6.89
CA ILE A 265 -5.95 -8.63 6.99
C ILE A 265 -5.40 -9.16 5.66
N TYR A 266 -4.08 -9.12 5.51
CA TYR A 266 -3.36 -9.95 4.56
C TYR A 266 -2.88 -11.23 5.25
N GLY A 267 -2.92 -12.34 4.53
CA GLY A 267 -2.45 -13.63 5.02
C GLY A 267 -2.02 -14.58 3.90
N ARG A 268 -1.38 -15.67 4.26
CA ARG A 268 -0.90 -16.69 3.35
C ARG A 268 -1.77 -17.95 3.38
N ALA A 269 -1.88 -18.59 2.22
CA ALA A 269 -2.69 -19.80 2.07
C ALA A 269 -2.16 -20.97 2.91
N ASP A 270 -0.84 -21.17 2.96
CA ASP A 270 -0.20 -22.22 3.76
C ASP A 270 -0.51 -22.08 5.26
N PHE A 271 -0.43 -20.86 5.81
CA PHE A 271 -0.78 -20.67 7.21
C PHE A 271 -2.25 -21.01 7.48
N ILE A 272 -3.16 -20.55 6.63
CA ILE A 272 -4.60 -20.77 6.78
C ILE A 272 -4.90 -22.26 6.68
N ALA A 273 -4.35 -22.94 5.66
CA ALA A 273 -4.55 -24.36 5.42
C ALA A 273 -4.12 -25.28 6.60
N HIS A 274 -3.06 -24.87 7.31
CA HIS A 274 -2.50 -25.70 8.40
C HIS A 274 -2.90 -25.23 9.82
N ASN A 275 -3.75 -24.20 9.95
CA ASN A 275 -4.14 -23.62 11.24
C ASN A 275 -5.64 -23.29 11.27
N GLU A 276 -6.49 -24.22 10.86
CA GLU A 276 -7.96 -24.02 10.77
C GLU A 276 -8.56 -23.57 12.10
N ASP A 277 -8.12 -24.13 13.23
CA ASP A 277 -8.61 -23.82 14.57
C ASP A 277 -8.38 -22.35 14.93
N ILE A 278 -7.18 -21.79 14.70
CA ILE A 278 -6.92 -20.37 14.97
C ILE A 278 -7.70 -19.45 14.01
N ILE A 279 -7.92 -19.86 12.76
CA ILE A 279 -8.77 -19.11 11.81
C ILE A 279 -10.21 -19.06 12.31
N LYS A 280 -10.75 -20.15 12.84
CA LYS A 280 -12.08 -20.20 13.47
C LYS A 280 -12.16 -19.28 14.66
N GLU A 281 -11.14 -19.26 15.52
CA GLU A 281 -11.05 -18.35 16.65
C GLU A 281 -11.03 -16.87 16.21
N LEU A 282 -10.23 -16.53 15.19
CA LEU A 282 -10.21 -15.19 14.61
C LEU A 282 -11.57 -14.80 13.99
N ALA A 283 -12.26 -15.73 13.33
CA ALA A 283 -13.62 -15.49 12.82
C ALA A 283 -14.59 -15.12 13.94
N SER A 284 -14.50 -15.83 15.08
CA SER A 284 -15.38 -15.60 16.25
C SER A 284 -15.21 -14.21 16.87
N VAL A 285 -14.06 -13.56 16.68
CA VAL A 285 -13.79 -12.20 17.16
C VAL A 285 -13.89 -11.13 16.08
N GLY A 286 -14.31 -11.52 14.86
CA GLY A 286 -14.68 -10.56 13.83
C GLY A 286 -13.78 -10.50 12.60
N LEU A 287 -12.86 -11.47 12.39
CA LEU A 287 -12.16 -11.59 11.10
C LEU A 287 -13.20 -11.76 9.99
N ALA A 288 -13.27 -10.81 9.07
CA ALA A 288 -14.31 -10.76 8.07
C ALA A 288 -13.81 -10.93 6.64
N LEU A 289 -12.55 -10.56 6.39
CA LEU A 289 -11.94 -10.67 5.06
C LEU A 289 -10.44 -10.91 5.18
N VAL A 290 -9.95 -11.88 4.41
CA VAL A 290 -8.52 -12.09 4.23
C VAL A 290 -8.13 -11.89 2.77
N MET A 291 -7.16 -11.01 2.55
CA MET A 291 -6.48 -10.85 1.27
C MET A 291 -5.38 -11.90 1.18
N VAL A 292 -5.60 -12.93 0.36
CA VAL A 292 -4.72 -14.10 0.27
C VAL A 292 -3.98 -14.10 -1.05
N GLY A 293 -2.65 -14.17 -0.99
CA GLY A 293 -1.84 -14.47 -2.17
C GLY A 293 -2.05 -15.93 -2.58
N LEU A 294 -2.96 -16.19 -3.51
CA LEU A 294 -3.17 -17.52 -4.13
C LEU A 294 -2.25 -17.68 -5.35
N GLU A 295 -1.93 -16.61 -6.01
CA GLU A 295 -1.05 -16.35 -7.16
C GLU A 295 -1.43 -17.17 -8.41
N SER A 296 -1.45 -18.51 -8.33
CA SER A 296 -1.72 -19.41 -9.43
C SER A 296 -2.41 -20.70 -8.97
N PRO A 297 -3.20 -21.36 -9.85
CA PRO A 297 -3.68 -22.72 -9.64
C PRO A 297 -2.68 -23.81 -10.04
N GLU A 298 -1.44 -23.46 -10.42
CA GLU A 298 -0.42 -24.40 -10.92
C GLU A 298 0.77 -24.46 -9.94
N ASN A 299 1.16 -25.65 -9.49
CA ASN A 299 2.27 -25.81 -8.54
C ASN A 299 3.61 -25.31 -9.09
N ASP A 300 3.91 -25.57 -10.37
CA ASP A 300 5.16 -25.14 -11.00
C ASP A 300 5.31 -23.60 -10.98
N GLU A 301 4.19 -22.86 -11.13
CA GLU A 301 4.19 -21.41 -11.03
C GLU A 301 4.40 -20.96 -9.59
N LEU A 302 3.76 -21.61 -8.60
CA LEU A 302 3.95 -21.29 -7.17
C LEU A 302 5.42 -21.51 -6.75
N ASP A 303 6.05 -22.57 -7.22
CA ASP A 303 7.46 -22.87 -6.98
C ASP A 303 8.38 -21.83 -7.63
N SER A 304 8.10 -21.41 -8.87
CA SER A 304 8.86 -20.39 -9.57
C SER A 304 8.84 -19.03 -8.83
N TYR A 305 7.78 -18.76 -8.09
CA TYR A 305 7.63 -17.57 -7.27
C TYR A 305 8.31 -17.66 -5.89
N ASN A 306 8.95 -18.80 -5.58
CA ASN A 306 9.49 -19.07 -4.23
C ASN A 306 8.42 -18.86 -3.15
N LYS A 307 7.18 -19.28 -3.47
CA LYS A 307 6.02 -19.05 -2.63
C LYS A 307 5.96 -20.00 -1.44
N HIS A 308 6.49 -21.23 -1.61
CA HIS A 308 6.41 -22.31 -0.62
C HIS A 308 4.96 -22.62 -0.20
N THR A 309 4.03 -22.58 -1.15
CA THR A 309 2.63 -22.97 -1.01
C THR A 309 2.29 -23.90 -2.17
N THR A 310 1.34 -24.80 -1.95
CA THR A 310 0.87 -25.75 -2.97
C THR A 310 -0.55 -25.41 -3.44
N LEU A 311 -0.98 -25.99 -4.55
CA LEU A 311 -2.38 -25.93 -4.97
C LEU A 311 -3.33 -26.46 -3.88
N ASN A 312 -2.92 -27.49 -3.15
CA ASN A 312 -3.72 -28.03 -2.06
C ASN A 312 -3.87 -27.02 -0.92
N ASP A 313 -2.82 -26.32 -0.56
CA ASP A 313 -2.91 -25.22 0.44
C ASP A 313 -3.89 -24.14 -0.02
N ASN A 314 -3.88 -23.79 -1.30
CA ASN A 314 -4.82 -22.82 -1.86
C ASN A 314 -6.27 -23.31 -1.76
N LEU A 315 -6.53 -24.60 -2.03
CA LEU A 315 -7.86 -25.19 -1.95
C LEU A 315 -8.37 -25.25 -0.51
N GLU A 316 -7.54 -25.75 0.41
CA GLU A 316 -7.85 -25.82 1.84
C GLU A 316 -8.06 -24.42 2.45
N CYS A 317 -7.21 -23.47 2.09
CA CYS A 317 -7.37 -22.06 2.51
C CYS A 317 -8.76 -21.52 2.11
N VAL A 318 -9.18 -21.72 0.87
CA VAL A 318 -10.49 -21.23 0.39
C VAL A 318 -11.62 -21.94 1.13
N ARG A 319 -11.53 -23.27 1.34
CA ARG A 319 -12.52 -24.06 2.12
C ARG A 319 -12.65 -23.50 3.53
N ILE A 320 -11.53 -23.38 4.26
CA ILE A 320 -11.52 -22.92 5.66
C ILE A 320 -12.13 -21.54 5.79
N LEU A 321 -11.76 -20.59 4.90
CA LEU A 321 -12.31 -19.25 4.95
C LEU A 321 -13.83 -19.25 4.73
N HIS A 322 -14.33 -20.03 3.75
CA HIS A 322 -15.77 -20.11 3.47
C HIS A 322 -16.55 -20.74 4.63
N GLU A 323 -16.08 -21.86 5.18
CA GLU A 323 -16.73 -22.55 6.29
C GLU A 323 -16.83 -21.67 7.55
N ASN A 324 -15.90 -20.72 7.71
CA ASN A 324 -15.91 -19.75 8.80
C ASN A 324 -16.55 -18.39 8.44
N ASN A 325 -17.25 -18.29 7.30
CA ASN A 325 -17.90 -17.05 6.82
C ASN A 325 -16.94 -15.87 6.67
N ILE A 326 -15.69 -16.13 6.30
CA ILE A 326 -14.66 -15.13 6.02
C ILE A 326 -14.55 -14.94 4.50
N PHE A 327 -14.65 -13.70 4.03
CA PHE A 327 -14.45 -13.42 2.61
C PHE A 327 -12.99 -13.68 2.18
N CYS A 328 -12.81 -14.47 1.13
CA CYS A 328 -11.53 -14.69 0.49
C CYS A 328 -11.31 -13.67 -0.63
N ALA A 329 -10.44 -12.67 -0.42
CA ALA A 329 -9.97 -11.78 -1.46
C ALA A 329 -8.68 -12.36 -2.07
N GLY A 330 -8.83 -13.21 -3.10
CA GLY A 330 -7.72 -13.93 -3.73
C GLY A 330 -6.91 -13.05 -4.67
N LEU A 331 -5.60 -13.00 -4.47
CA LEU A 331 -4.65 -12.30 -5.33
C LEU A 331 -4.04 -13.30 -6.31
N PHE A 332 -4.04 -12.95 -7.61
CA PHE A 332 -3.55 -13.79 -8.70
C PHE A 332 -2.58 -13.04 -9.59
N ILE A 333 -1.66 -13.78 -10.20
CA ILE A 333 -0.66 -13.23 -11.13
C ILE A 333 -0.87 -13.84 -12.51
N VAL A 334 -0.99 -13.00 -13.55
CA VAL A 334 -0.85 -13.42 -14.93
C VAL A 334 0.52 -12.97 -15.45
N HIS A 335 1.22 -13.84 -16.19
CA HIS A 335 2.60 -13.60 -16.59
C HIS A 335 2.80 -13.79 -18.11
N GLN A 336 3.96 -13.37 -18.62
CA GLN A 336 4.28 -13.35 -20.05
C GLN A 336 4.29 -14.73 -20.73
N GLY A 337 4.51 -15.81 -19.95
CA GLY A 337 4.49 -17.20 -20.46
C GLY A 337 3.09 -17.77 -20.68
N MET A 338 2.02 -17.06 -20.30
CA MET A 338 0.66 -17.58 -20.44
C MET A 338 0.16 -17.59 -21.88
N THR A 339 -0.49 -18.68 -22.27
CA THR A 339 -1.27 -18.82 -23.52
C THR A 339 -2.73 -18.34 -23.29
N LYS A 340 -3.52 -18.24 -24.38
CA LYS A 340 -4.97 -17.96 -24.24
C LYS A 340 -5.71 -19.04 -23.44
N ALA A 341 -5.25 -20.30 -23.52
CA ALA A 341 -5.83 -21.42 -22.76
C ALA A 341 -5.60 -21.22 -21.27
N ASP A 342 -4.42 -20.73 -20.86
CA ASP A 342 -4.08 -20.50 -19.44
C ASP A 342 -4.97 -19.41 -18.83
N PHE A 343 -5.20 -18.31 -19.55
CA PHE A 343 -6.18 -17.29 -19.13
C PHE A 343 -7.58 -17.90 -18.94
N HIS A 344 -7.96 -18.85 -19.78
CA HIS A 344 -9.26 -19.51 -19.65
C HIS A 344 -9.29 -20.48 -18.47
N ARG A 345 -8.22 -21.26 -18.22
CA ARG A 345 -8.10 -22.14 -17.05
C ARG A 345 -8.15 -21.35 -15.76
N LEU A 346 -7.38 -20.27 -15.67
CA LEU A 346 -7.41 -19.36 -14.51
C LEU A 346 -8.81 -18.80 -14.26
N TYR A 347 -9.51 -18.36 -15.32
CA TYR A 347 -10.89 -17.91 -15.18
C TYR A 347 -11.80 -18.98 -14.61
N LYS A 348 -11.75 -20.22 -15.14
CA LYS A 348 -12.57 -21.35 -14.66
C LYS A 348 -12.29 -21.63 -13.21
N TRP A 349 -11.01 -21.77 -12.86
CA TRP A 349 -10.60 -22.07 -11.48
C TRP A 349 -11.13 -21.04 -10.47
N ILE A 350 -10.98 -19.76 -10.76
CA ILE A 350 -11.52 -18.70 -9.89
C ILE A 350 -13.04 -18.70 -9.89
N ALA A 351 -13.68 -18.92 -11.06
CA ALA A 351 -15.11 -18.84 -11.21
C ALA A 351 -15.87 -19.98 -10.50
N GLU A 352 -15.25 -21.14 -10.34
CA GLU A 352 -15.80 -22.30 -9.62
C GLU A 352 -15.76 -22.11 -8.10
N LYS A 353 -14.99 -21.16 -7.62
CA LYS A 353 -14.81 -20.89 -6.19
C LYS A 353 -15.41 -19.52 -5.84
N ASP A 354 -15.90 -19.37 -4.63
CA ASP A 354 -16.45 -18.09 -4.16
C ASP A 354 -15.32 -17.16 -3.66
N ILE A 355 -14.49 -16.72 -4.61
CA ILE A 355 -13.34 -15.86 -4.37
C ILE A 355 -13.62 -14.48 -4.97
N ILE A 356 -13.28 -13.41 -4.26
CA ILE A 356 -13.22 -12.05 -4.78
C ILE A 356 -11.82 -11.82 -5.37
N PRO A 357 -11.63 -11.94 -6.69
CA PRO A 357 -10.29 -11.93 -7.24
C PRO A 357 -9.75 -10.52 -7.49
N THR A 358 -8.47 -10.36 -7.23
CA THR A 358 -7.63 -9.30 -7.80
C THR A 358 -6.57 -9.96 -8.66
N VAL A 359 -6.59 -9.69 -9.97
CA VAL A 359 -5.63 -10.25 -10.91
C VAL A 359 -4.62 -9.17 -11.28
N SER A 360 -3.36 -9.45 -11.04
CA SER A 360 -2.23 -8.57 -11.35
C SER A 360 -1.43 -9.13 -12.54
N VAL A 361 -0.84 -8.26 -13.33
CA VAL A 361 0.17 -8.64 -14.33
C VAL A 361 1.53 -8.73 -13.63
N PHE A 362 2.25 -9.83 -13.85
CA PHE A 362 3.61 -9.98 -13.34
C PHE A 362 4.45 -8.74 -13.71
N THR A 363 4.88 -8.02 -12.70
CA THR A 363 5.63 -6.79 -12.85
C THR A 363 6.92 -6.93 -12.05
N PRO A 364 8.09 -7.01 -12.71
CA PRO A 364 9.37 -6.94 -12.01
C PRO A 364 9.55 -5.52 -11.45
N MET A 365 9.07 -5.31 -10.22
CA MET A 365 9.11 -3.99 -9.61
C MET A 365 10.51 -3.65 -9.11
N GLN A 366 10.93 -2.40 -9.30
CA GLN A 366 12.16 -1.92 -8.68
C GLN A 366 12.09 -2.10 -7.16
N GLY A 367 13.14 -2.72 -6.61
CA GLY A 367 13.21 -3.07 -5.20
C GLY A 367 12.79 -4.49 -4.87
N SER A 368 12.25 -5.29 -5.83
CA SER A 368 12.08 -6.73 -5.68
C SER A 368 13.33 -7.51 -6.07
N ALA A 369 13.42 -8.77 -5.63
CA ALA A 369 14.57 -9.63 -5.94
C ALA A 369 14.72 -9.89 -7.45
N VAL A 370 13.61 -10.08 -8.16
CA VAL A 370 13.60 -10.38 -9.62
C VAL A 370 13.90 -9.17 -10.50
N TYR A 371 13.89 -7.93 -9.99
CA TYR A 371 14.03 -6.77 -10.85
C TYR A 371 15.27 -6.80 -11.73
N LYS A 372 16.44 -7.11 -11.16
CA LYS A 372 17.71 -7.17 -11.88
C LYS A 372 17.76 -8.21 -12.98
N GLU A 373 17.04 -9.33 -12.80
CA GLU A 373 16.95 -10.41 -13.79
C GLU A 373 16.15 -9.97 -15.03
N TYR A 374 15.13 -9.12 -14.81
CA TYR A 374 14.20 -8.71 -15.86
C TYR A 374 14.44 -7.29 -16.38
N GLU A 375 15.33 -6.51 -15.78
CA GLU A 375 15.53 -5.09 -16.12
C GLU A 375 15.82 -4.87 -17.61
N ASP A 376 16.69 -5.69 -18.21
CA ASP A 376 17.04 -5.59 -19.62
C ASP A 376 15.97 -6.17 -20.56
N ARG A 377 15.02 -6.93 -20.04
CA ARG A 377 13.90 -7.53 -20.79
C ARG A 377 12.64 -6.63 -20.76
N LEU A 378 12.67 -5.51 -20.05
CA LEU A 378 11.55 -4.57 -20.00
C LEU A 378 11.35 -3.90 -21.36
N ILE A 379 10.16 -4.03 -21.92
CA ILE A 379 9.72 -3.35 -23.14
C ILE A 379 9.27 -1.90 -22.90
N ASP A 380 9.01 -1.55 -21.65
CA ASP A 380 8.70 -0.18 -21.22
C ASP A 380 9.31 0.07 -19.82
N ARG A 381 10.19 1.06 -19.76
CA ARG A 381 10.91 1.43 -18.52
C ARG A 381 10.24 2.56 -17.74
N ASN A 382 9.04 2.97 -18.14
CA ASN A 382 8.29 3.99 -17.44
C ASN A 382 7.81 3.47 -16.08
N VAL A 383 8.42 3.95 -15.01
CA VAL A 383 8.13 3.53 -13.63
C VAL A 383 6.65 3.75 -13.22
N THR A 384 5.95 4.68 -13.87
CA THR A 384 4.52 4.89 -13.58
C THR A 384 3.64 3.73 -14.04
N LYS A 385 4.17 2.86 -14.90
CA LYS A 385 3.52 1.64 -15.38
C LYS A 385 3.87 0.40 -14.56
N GLN A 386 4.74 0.51 -13.57
CA GLN A 386 4.97 -0.54 -12.57
C GLN A 386 3.80 -0.56 -11.57
N ASP A 387 2.60 -0.69 -12.07
CA ASP A 387 1.33 -0.59 -11.34
C ASP A 387 0.60 -1.94 -11.20
N LEU A 388 1.23 -3.03 -11.60
CA LEU A 388 0.69 -4.40 -11.61
C LEU A 388 -0.42 -4.63 -12.65
N PHE A 389 -0.62 -3.72 -13.60
CA PHE A 389 -1.69 -3.81 -14.60
C PHE A 389 -1.20 -3.65 -16.03
N HIS A 390 0.02 -3.17 -16.21
CA HIS A 390 0.64 -3.05 -17.52
C HIS A 390 1.55 -4.25 -17.82
N CYS A 391 1.49 -4.72 -19.06
CA CYS A 391 2.39 -5.74 -19.57
C CYS A 391 3.75 -5.07 -19.88
N LEU A 392 4.73 -5.27 -18.99
CA LEU A 392 6.07 -4.67 -19.10
C LEU A 392 7.12 -5.61 -19.69
N LEU A 393 6.77 -6.87 -19.90
CA LEU A 393 7.63 -7.89 -20.51
C LEU A 393 7.00 -8.37 -21.81
N LYS A 394 7.82 -8.76 -22.79
CA LYS A 394 7.33 -9.31 -24.05
C LYS A 394 6.67 -10.67 -23.80
N PRO A 395 5.38 -10.86 -24.13
CA PRO A 395 4.73 -12.16 -24.04
C PRO A 395 5.37 -13.17 -25.00
N GLU A 396 5.45 -14.44 -24.56
CA GLU A 396 6.12 -15.52 -25.28
C GLU A 396 5.23 -16.12 -26.39
N HIS A 397 3.92 -16.22 -26.13
CA HIS A 397 2.97 -16.95 -26.99
C HIS A 397 1.98 -16.05 -27.73
N MET A 398 2.09 -14.73 -27.56
CA MET A 398 1.19 -13.79 -28.21
C MET A 398 1.77 -12.37 -28.25
N SER A 399 1.15 -11.48 -29.02
CA SER A 399 1.54 -10.06 -29.00
C SER A 399 1.13 -9.36 -27.69
N VAL A 400 1.81 -8.27 -27.33
CA VAL A 400 1.47 -7.41 -26.17
C VAL A 400 -0.01 -6.98 -26.23
N ARG A 401 -0.51 -6.63 -27.41
CA ARG A 401 -1.93 -6.25 -27.59
C ARG A 401 -2.87 -7.42 -27.27
N SER A 402 -2.54 -8.63 -27.75
CA SER A 402 -3.34 -9.83 -27.47
C SER A 402 -3.31 -10.18 -26.00
N PHE A 403 -2.16 -10.11 -25.32
CA PHE A 403 -2.03 -10.35 -23.89
C PHE A 403 -2.89 -9.35 -23.07
N THR A 404 -2.75 -8.07 -23.37
CA THR A 404 -3.53 -7.01 -22.72
C THR A 404 -5.04 -7.22 -22.91
N LEU A 405 -5.46 -7.65 -24.11
CA LEU A 405 -6.88 -7.97 -24.37
C LEU A 405 -7.35 -9.18 -23.55
N GLN A 406 -6.55 -10.26 -23.45
CA GLN A 406 -6.89 -11.42 -22.61
C GLN A 406 -6.98 -11.02 -21.14
N TYR A 407 -6.05 -10.21 -20.66
CA TYR A 407 -6.06 -9.69 -19.29
C TYR A 407 -7.34 -8.89 -18.97
N TYR A 408 -7.71 -7.94 -19.84
CA TYR A 408 -8.97 -7.18 -19.64
C TYR A 408 -10.21 -8.05 -19.78
N LYS A 409 -10.22 -9.01 -20.72
CA LYS A 409 -11.32 -9.98 -20.86
C LYS A 409 -11.49 -10.81 -19.60
N LEU A 410 -10.39 -11.31 -19.02
CA LEU A 410 -10.39 -12.04 -17.74
C LEU A 410 -10.95 -11.16 -16.62
N SER A 411 -10.42 -9.96 -16.45
CA SER A 411 -10.83 -9.01 -15.40
C SER A 411 -12.30 -8.62 -15.50
N LEU A 412 -12.81 -8.35 -16.70
CA LEU A 412 -14.22 -8.01 -16.92
C LEU A 412 -15.15 -9.20 -16.64
N ARG A 413 -14.77 -10.42 -17.06
CA ARG A 413 -15.59 -11.63 -16.79
C ARG A 413 -15.66 -11.91 -15.30
N LEU A 414 -14.54 -11.77 -14.57
CA LEU A 414 -14.51 -11.94 -13.12
C LEU A 414 -15.31 -10.86 -12.39
N ALA A 415 -15.19 -9.60 -12.81
CA ALA A 415 -16.00 -8.52 -12.28
C ALA A 415 -17.51 -8.75 -12.51
N TRP A 416 -17.89 -9.21 -13.69
CA TRP A 416 -19.27 -9.55 -14.00
C TRP A 416 -19.80 -10.71 -13.16
N LYS A 417 -19.01 -11.79 -12.98
CA LYS A 417 -19.37 -12.91 -12.10
C LYS A 417 -19.64 -12.42 -10.67
N ASN A 418 -18.76 -11.59 -10.13
CA ASN A 418 -18.83 -11.15 -8.75
C ASN A 418 -19.75 -9.94 -8.49
N ARG A 419 -20.45 -9.42 -9.53
CA ARG A 419 -21.29 -8.19 -9.43
C ARG A 419 -22.39 -8.22 -8.36
N HIS A 420 -22.82 -9.42 -7.96
CA HIS A 420 -23.84 -9.62 -6.93
C HIS A 420 -23.28 -9.97 -5.55
N SER A 421 -21.96 -10.07 -5.40
CA SER A 421 -21.36 -10.31 -4.09
C SER A 421 -21.82 -9.27 -3.08
N PRO A 422 -22.09 -9.68 -1.83
CA PRO A 422 -22.41 -8.77 -0.74
C PRO A 422 -21.38 -7.65 -0.54
N LEU A 423 -20.11 -7.92 -0.87
CA LEU A 423 -19.03 -6.94 -0.76
C LEU A 423 -19.18 -5.74 -1.71
N TYR A 424 -19.95 -5.89 -2.79
CA TYR A 424 -20.23 -4.81 -3.76
C TYR A 424 -21.60 -4.16 -3.60
N LYS A 425 -22.42 -4.59 -2.61
CA LYS A 425 -23.80 -4.09 -2.45
C LYS A 425 -23.91 -2.57 -2.32
N ASP A 426 -22.97 -1.95 -1.62
CA ASP A 426 -22.94 -0.50 -1.40
C ASP A 426 -22.27 0.26 -2.54
N ASN A 427 -21.81 -0.45 -3.56
CA ASN A 427 -21.16 0.16 -4.70
C ASN A 427 -22.17 0.48 -5.81
N GLN A 428 -22.86 1.61 -5.68
CA GLN A 428 -23.65 2.21 -6.77
C GLN A 428 -22.83 2.43 -8.06
N TYR A 429 -21.51 2.30 -8.00
CA TYR A 429 -20.55 2.58 -9.05
C TYR A 429 -20.51 1.53 -10.16
N PHE A 430 -20.80 0.26 -9.86
CA PHE A 430 -20.99 -0.74 -10.92
C PHE A 430 -22.33 -0.55 -11.68
N ARG A 431 -23.21 0.30 -11.18
CA ARG A 431 -24.58 0.44 -11.68
C ARG A 431 -24.84 1.69 -12.53
N SER A 432 -23.94 2.65 -12.64
CA SER A 432 -24.25 3.85 -13.43
C SER A 432 -23.10 4.37 -14.30
N THR A 433 -23.39 4.49 -15.59
CA THR A 433 -22.60 5.22 -16.60
C THR A 433 -22.29 6.66 -16.18
N LEU A 434 -23.19 7.29 -15.40
CA LEU A 434 -23.01 8.65 -14.86
C LEU A 434 -21.78 8.77 -13.95
N PHE A 435 -21.41 7.72 -13.23
CA PHE A 435 -20.23 7.73 -12.36
C PHE A 435 -18.93 7.76 -13.15
N ILE A 436 -18.84 6.98 -14.24
CA ILE A 436 -17.67 7.01 -15.15
C ILE A 436 -17.47 8.42 -15.69
N ILE A 437 -18.56 9.08 -16.12
CA ILE A 437 -18.53 10.46 -16.62
C ILE A 437 -18.09 11.44 -15.51
N LYS A 438 -18.64 11.33 -14.30
CA LYS A 438 -18.30 12.19 -13.16
C LYS A 438 -16.82 12.04 -12.77
N THR A 439 -16.29 10.83 -12.78
CA THR A 439 -14.90 10.53 -12.47
C THR A 439 -13.96 11.04 -13.57
N LEU A 440 -14.33 10.94 -14.84
CA LEU A 440 -13.62 11.53 -15.97
C LEU A 440 -13.56 13.06 -15.85
N LEU A 441 -14.66 13.71 -15.49
CA LEU A 441 -14.73 15.17 -15.29
C LEU A 441 -13.84 15.63 -14.11
N ILE A 442 -13.81 14.88 -13.01
CA ILE A 442 -12.90 15.15 -11.88
C ILE A 442 -11.44 15.03 -12.31
N LYS A 443 -11.10 14.02 -13.12
CA LYS A 443 -9.73 13.87 -13.64
C LYS A 443 -9.34 14.97 -14.62
N LEU A 444 -10.22 15.37 -15.50
CA LEU A 444 -10.00 16.51 -16.38
C LEU A 444 -9.74 17.78 -15.54
N LYS A 445 -10.57 18.05 -14.53
CA LYS A 445 -10.32 19.16 -13.58
C LYS A 445 -8.95 19.06 -12.90
N ARG A 446 -8.52 17.88 -12.45
CA ARG A 446 -7.21 17.67 -11.84
C ARG A 446 -6.07 17.93 -12.82
N ARG A 447 -6.22 17.56 -14.10
CA ARG A 447 -5.22 17.77 -15.15
C ARG A 447 -4.97 19.24 -15.46
N PHE A 448 -5.98 20.12 -15.25
CA PHE A 448 -5.90 21.58 -15.45
C PHE A 448 -5.64 22.37 -14.16
N SER A 449 -5.48 21.72 -13.00
CA SER A 449 -5.27 22.38 -11.70
C SER A 449 -3.81 22.37 -11.21
N PHE A 450 -2.86 22.31 -12.16
CA PHE A 450 -1.42 22.45 -11.86
C PHE A 450 -0.95 23.89 -11.88
#